data_43faa224f617a3d1c7f317e9695e8fc1
#
_entry.id   43faa224f617a3d1c7f317e9695e8fc1
#
_cell.length_a   1.000
_cell.length_b   1.000
_cell.length_c   1.000
_cell.angle_alpha   90.00
_cell.angle_beta   90.00
_cell.angle_gamma   90.00
#
_symmetry.space_group_name_H-M   'P 1'
#
loop_
_entity.id
_entity.type
_entity.pdbx_description
1 polymer ?
#
loop_
_entity_poly.entity_id
_entity_poly.type
_entity_poly.pdbx_seq_one_letter_code
_entity_poly.pdbx_strand_id
1 'polypeptide(L)'
;MNLPRKLKVGDKWYSIEVVEAMREKGHMGRVYYPDQKIKIGTISNKTGRKFRKEEMHDTFWHELVHAILADMGEDRLNNNERFVTQFANRLTKAIETAKF
;
A
#
# COMPACT_ATOMS: atom_id res chain seq x y z
N MET A 1 -14.02 -2.19 4.32
CA MET A 1 -12.99 -1.99 5.36
C MET A 1 -12.41 -0.60 5.24
N ASN A 2 -12.27 0.09 6.35
CA ASN A 2 -11.57 1.38 6.36
C ASN A 2 -10.07 1.14 6.47
N LEU A 3 -9.29 2.06 5.92
CA LEU A 3 -7.83 1.99 6.07
C LEU A 3 -7.45 2.21 7.54
N PRO A 4 -6.54 1.41 8.08
CA PRO A 4 -6.05 1.66 9.44
C PRO A 4 -5.21 2.93 9.48
N ARG A 5 -5.09 3.53 10.67
CA ARG A 5 -4.21 4.68 10.84
C ARG A 5 -2.78 4.28 11.15
N LYS A 6 -2.60 3.10 11.75
CA LYS A 6 -1.27 2.53 12.03
C LYS A 6 -1.38 1.03 12.16
N LEU A 7 -0.27 0.34 11.94
CA LEU A 7 -0.16 -1.09 12.13
C LEU A 7 1.31 -1.46 12.31
N LYS A 8 1.55 -2.67 12.81
CA LYS A 8 2.91 -3.19 12.92
C LYS A 8 3.27 -4.05 11.72
N VAL A 9 4.48 -3.84 11.22
CA VAL A 9 5.13 -4.73 10.27
C VAL A 9 6.36 -5.29 11.00
N GLY A 10 6.32 -6.58 11.33
CA GLY A 10 7.30 -7.11 12.27
C GLY A 10 7.19 -6.38 13.59
N ASP A 11 8.28 -5.83 14.07
CA ASP A 11 8.33 -5.08 15.34
C ASP A 11 8.22 -3.57 15.15
N LYS A 12 7.99 -3.12 13.91
CA LYS A 12 7.98 -1.68 13.59
C LYS A 12 6.57 -1.16 13.38
N TRP A 13 6.25 -0.06 14.02
CA TRP A 13 5.00 0.63 13.78
C TRP A 13 5.10 1.46 12.50
N TYR A 14 4.12 1.30 11.62
CA TYR A 14 3.94 2.13 10.43
C TYR A 14 2.68 2.96 10.60
N SER A 15 2.75 4.23 10.25
CA SER A 15 1.55 5.07 10.15
C SER A 15 1.06 5.07 8.70
N ILE A 16 -0.26 5.12 8.53
CA ILE A 16 -0.89 5.20 7.22
C ILE A 16 -1.47 6.61 7.08
N GLU A 17 -0.99 7.35 6.09
CA GLU A 17 -1.40 8.72 5.86
C GLU A 17 -2.10 8.83 4.51
N VAL A 18 -3.34 9.30 4.52
CA VAL A 18 -4.10 9.54 3.30
C VAL A 18 -3.86 11.00 2.91
N VAL A 19 -3.33 11.20 1.70
CA VAL A 19 -3.02 12.54 1.19
C VAL A 19 -3.83 12.80 -0.07
N GLU A 20 -3.99 14.07 -0.46
CA GLU A 20 -4.75 14.38 -1.65
C GLU A 20 -4.12 13.75 -2.89
N ALA A 21 -2.84 14.05 -3.14
CA ALA A 21 -2.11 13.49 -4.26
C ALA A 21 -0.68 13.18 -3.86
N MET A 22 -0.11 12.13 -4.47
CA MET A 22 1.28 11.79 -4.26
C MET A 22 2.19 12.79 -4.99
N ARG A 23 3.39 13.00 -4.44
CA ARG A 23 4.39 13.87 -5.10
C ARG A 23 5.00 13.19 -6.31
N GLU A 24 5.28 11.91 -6.18
CA GLU A 24 5.91 11.11 -7.25
C GLU A 24 4.90 10.85 -8.34
N LYS A 25 5.13 11.41 -9.52
CA LYS A 25 4.18 11.36 -10.63
C LYS A 25 3.89 9.92 -11.04
N GLY A 26 2.62 9.59 -11.15
CA GLY A 26 2.17 8.26 -11.52
C GLY A 26 2.03 7.29 -10.36
N HIS A 27 2.49 7.65 -9.17
CA HIS A 27 2.33 6.80 -8.00
C HIS A 27 0.98 7.05 -7.33
N MET A 28 0.32 5.97 -6.91
CA MET A 28 -0.92 6.05 -6.15
C MET A 28 -0.66 5.98 -4.64
N GLY A 29 0.47 5.41 -4.26
CA GLY A 29 0.92 5.32 -2.88
C GLY A 29 2.39 4.99 -2.81
N ARG A 30 2.96 5.01 -1.62
CA ARG A 30 4.37 4.70 -1.43
C ARG A 30 4.70 4.40 0.03
N VAL A 31 5.69 3.52 0.24
CA VAL A 31 6.30 3.27 1.55
C VAL A 31 7.51 4.17 1.71
N TYR A 32 7.60 4.84 2.85
CA TYR A 32 8.76 5.63 3.25
C TYR A 32 9.40 4.93 4.44
N TYR A 33 10.48 4.19 4.17
CA TYR A 33 11.09 3.32 5.19
C TYR A 33 11.72 4.07 6.36
N PRO A 34 12.48 5.16 6.14
CA PRO A 34 13.05 5.90 7.28
C PRO A 34 12.00 6.45 8.23
N ASP A 35 10.86 6.86 7.69
CA ASP A 35 9.76 7.44 8.47
C ASP A 35 8.76 6.40 8.94
N GLN A 36 8.90 5.17 8.50
CA GLN A 36 7.94 4.08 8.75
C GLN A 36 6.51 4.55 8.48
N LYS A 37 6.29 4.99 7.22
CA LYS A 37 5.03 5.59 6.81
C LYS A 37 4.61 5.03 5.46
N ILE A 38 3.30 4.80 5.32
CA ILE A 38 2.68 4.46 4.03
C ILE A 38 1.75 5.61 3.67
N LYS A 39 1.97 6.24 2.52
CA LYS A 39 1.09 7.30 2.02
C LYS A 39 0.22 6.78 0.90
N ILE A 40 -1.05 7.15 0.92
CA ILE A 40 -2.05 6.75 -0.07
C ILE A 40 -2.69 8.03 -0.60
N GLY A 41 -2.66 8.20 -1.93
CA GLY A 41 -3.31 9.35 -2.57
C GLY A 41 -4.81 9.13 -2.77
N THR A 42 -5.57 10.20 -2.76
CA THR A 42 -7.02 10.14 -3.04
C THR A 42 -7.34 10.50 -4.48
N ILE A 43 -6.42 11.17 -5.19
CA ILE A 43 -6.60 11.52 -6.59
C ILE A 43 -5.36 11.16 -7.39
N SER A 44 -5.55 10.94 -8.70
CA SER A 44 -4.43 10.78 -9.63
C SER A 44 -3.68 12.11 -9.76
N ASN A 45 -2.37 12.08 -9.58
CA ASN A 45 -1.54 13.27 -9.81
C ASN A 45 -1.21 13.50 -11.28
N LYS A 46 -1.74 12.66 -12.18
CA LYS A 46 -1.63 12.86 -13.63
C LYS A 46 -2.89 13.50 -14.21
N THR A 47 -4.06 13.08 -13.73
CA THR A 47 -5.34 13.46 -14.34
C THR A 47 -6.28 14.19 -13.38
N GLY A 48 -6.00 14.16 -12.08
CA GLY A 48 -6.90 14.72 -11.06
C GLY A 48 -8.12 13.85 -10.79
N ARG A 49 -8.23 12.67 -11.43
CA ARG A 49 -9.36 11.78 -11.22
C ARG A 49 -9.33 11.23 -9.80
N LYS A 50 -10.47 11.25 -9.13
CA LYS A 50 -10.59 10.63 -7.79
C LYS A 50 -10.46 9.12 -7.90
N PHE A 51 -9.66 8.54 -6.99
CA PHE A 51 -9.59 7.10 -6.86
C PHE A 51 -10.83 6.58 -6.14
N ARG A 52 -11.31 5.44 -6.60
CA ARG A 52 -12.39 4.73 -5.91
C ARG A 52 -11.84 4.12 -4.61
N LYS A 53 -12.73 3.83 -3.69
CA LYS A 53 -12.37 3.20 -2.42
C LYS A 53 -11.60 1.90 -2.64
N GLU A 54 -12.02 1.08 -3.60
CA GLU A 54 -11.36 -0.18 -3.95
C GLU A 54 -9.93 0.05 -4.45
N GLU A 55 -9.72 1.10 -5.24
CA GLU A 55 -8.39 1.44 -5.72
C GLU A 55 -7.46 1.85 -4.58
N MET A 56 -7.98 2.60 -3.62
CA MET A 56 -7.20 3.01 -2.44
C MET A 56 -6.86 1.81 -1.57
N HIS A 57 -7.78 0.85 -1.41
CA HIS A 57 -7.51 -0.38 -0.67
C HIS A 57 -6.44 -1.22 -1.37
N ASP A 58 -6.55 -1.39 -2.69
CA ASP A 58 -5.54 -2.11 -3.45
C ASP A 58 -4.16 -1.46 -3.31
N THR A 59 -4.12 -0.14 -3.35
CA THR A 59 -2.88 0.60 -3.17
C THR A 59 -2.30 0.37 -1.78
N PHE A 60 -3.15 0.42 -0.75
CA PHE A 60 -2.70 0.16 0.62
C PHE A 60 -2.07 -1.23 0.75
N TRP A 61 -2.76 -2.28 0.26
CA TRP A 61 -2.24 -3.64 0.35
C TRP A 61 -0.96 -3.80 -0.44
N HIS A 62 -0.87 -3.16 -1.62
CA HIS A 62 0.35 -3.18 -2.43
C HIS A 62 1.54 -2.61 -1.65
N GLU A 63 1.36 -1.44 -1.03
CA GLU A 63 2.43 -0.82 -0.25
C GLU A 63 2.74 -1.61 1.02
N LEU A 64 1.73 -2.19 1.65
CA LEU A 64 1.94 -3.03 2.83
C LEU A 64 2.78 -4.27 2.50
N VAL A 65 2.54 -4.90 1.35
CA VAL A 65 3.35 -6.04 0.89
C VAL A 65 4.80 -5.60 0.73
N HIS A 66 5.06 -4.43 0.14
CA HIS A 66 6.43 -3.90 0.05
C HIS A 66 7.06 -3.74 1.44
N ALA A 67 6.33 -3.19 2.39
CA ALA A 67 6.84 -3.01 3.75
C ALA A 67 7.16 -4.35 4.43
N ILE A 68 6.30 -5.34 4.25
CA ILE A 68 6.51 -6.68 4.82
C ILE A 68 7.73 -7.35 4.20
N LEU A 69 7.87 -7.31 2.89
CA LEU A 69 9.01 -7.92 2.20
C LEU A 69 10.32 -7.24 2.61
N ALA A 70 10.31 -5.92 2.77
CA ALA A 70 11.49 -5.20 3.26
C ALA A 70 11.86 -5.63 4.67
N ASP A 71 10.88 -5.78 5.55
CA ASP A 71 11.11 -6.24 6.94
C ASP A 71 11.68 -7.65 6.96
N MET A 72 11.25 -8.50 6.05
CA MET A 72 11.76 -9.87 5.92
C MET A 72 13.14 -9.95 5.27
N GLY A 73 13.62 -8.85 4.70
CA GLY A 73 14.88 -8.85 3.96
C GLY A 73 14.77 -9.53 2.59
N GLU A 74 13.55 -9.65 2.05
CA GLU A 74 13.30 -10.30 0.77
C GLU A 74 13.42 -9.30 -0.38
N ASP A 75 14.64 -8.79 -0.60
CA ASP A 75 14.87 -7.70 -1.56
C ASP A 75 14.52 -8.07 -2.98
N ARG A 76 14.82 -9.30 -3.40
CA ARG A 76 14.51 -9.77 -4.75
C ARG A 76 13.01 -9.73 -5.02
N LEU A 77 12.21 -10.26 -4.09
CA LEU A 77 10.76 -10.26 -4.22
C LEU A 77 10.21 -8.83 -4.12
N ASN A 78 10.78 -8.03 -3.23
CA ASN A 78 10.35 -6.65 -3.04
C ASN A 78 10.58 -5.79 -4.30
N ASN A 79 11.59 -6.12 -5.08
CA ASN A 79 11.89 -5.42 -6.33
C ASN A 79 11.14 -6.00 -7.53
N ASN A 80 10.37 -7.06 -7.34
CA ASN A 80 9.59 -7.69 -8.40
C ASN A 80 8.16 -7.15 -8.36
N GLU A 81 7.90 -6.09 -9.12
CA GLU A 81 6.58 -5.43 -9.14
C GLU A 81 5.46 -6.38 -9.59
N ARG A 82 5.74 -7.29 -10.50
CA ARG A 82 4.74 -8.28 -10.92
C ARG A 82 4.32 -9.16 -9.75
N PHE A 83 5.29 -9.65 -8.97
CA PHE A 83 4.99 -10.46 -7.80
C PHE A 83 4.19 -9.66 -6.77
N VAL A 84 4.66 -8.46 -6.44
CA VAL A 84 4.00 -7.62 -5.43
C VAL A 84 2.56 -7.31 -5.84
N THR A 85 2.36 -6.90 -7.10
CA THR A 85 1.03 -6.58 -7.61
C THR A 85 0.09 -7.77 -7.54
N GLN A 86 0.54 -8.94 -8.01
CA GLN A 86 -0.31 -10.13 -7.99
C GLN A 86 -0.61 -10.61 -6.58
N PHE A 87 0.39 -10.62 -5.73
CA PHE A 87 0.21 -11.05 -4.35
C PHE A 87 -0.74 -10.11 -3.60
N ALA A 88 -0.52 -8.81 -3.68
CA ALA A 88 -1.35 -7.82 -3.02
C ALA A 88 -2.81 -7.87 -3.52
N ASN A 89 -3.00 -8.03 -4.82
CA ASN A 89 -4.33 -8.15 -5.41
C ASN A 89 -5.10 -9.33 -4.84
N ARG A 90 -4.45 -10.49 -4.75
CA ARG A 90 -5.09 -11.70 -4.21
C ARG A 90 -5.32 -11.61 -2.71
N LEU A 91 -4.37 -11.00 -2.00
CA LEU A 91 -4.52 -10.79 -0.56
C LEU A 91 -5.71 -9.87 -0.26
N THR A 92 -5.84 -8.77 -1.00
CA THR A 92 -6.97 -7.85 -0.89
C THR A 92 -8.28 -8.61 -1.08
N LYS A 93 -8.37 -9.41 -2.14
CA LYS A 93 -9.56 -10.19 -2.45
C LYS A 93 -9.90 -11.16 -1.32
N ALA A 94 -8.89 -11.86 -0.82
CA ALA A 94 -9.11 -12.84 0.25
C ALA A 94 -9.64 -12.18 1.53
N ILE A 95 -9.04 -11.06 1.93
CA ILE A 95 -9.44 -10.36 3.15
C ILE A 95 -10.83 -9.73 3.00
N GLU A 96 -11.10 -9.08 1.88
CA GLU A 96 -12.38 -8.39 1.67
C GLU A 96 -13.56 -9.33 1.47
N THR A 97 -13.32 -10.55 1.02
CA THR A 97 -14.37 -11.56 0.84
C THR A 97 -14.47 -12.53 2.01
N ALA A 98 -13.57 -12.47 2.99
CA ALA A 98 -13.57 -13.37 4.13
C ALA A 98 -14.88 -13.26 4.92
N LYS A 99 -15.42 -14.40 5.30
CA LYS A 99 -16.64 -14.49 6.11
C LYS A 99 -16.28 -15.15 7.43
N PHE A 100 -16.75 -14.56 8.50
CA PHE A 100 -16.45 -15.01 9.86
C PHE A 100 -17.66 -15.57 10.57
#